data_c11fbd8962e304f45ed9a28fda765a37
#
_entry.id   c11fbd8962e304f45ed9a28fda765a37
#
_cell.length_a   1.000
_cell.length_b   1.000
_cell.length_c   1.000
_cell.angle_alpha   90.00
_cell.angle_beta   90.00
_cell.angle_gamma   90.00
#
_symmetry.space_group_name_H-M   'P 1'
#
loop_
_entity.id
_entity.type
_entity.pdbx_description
1 polymer ?
#
loop_
_entity_poly.entity_id
_entity_poly.type
_entity_poly.pdbx_seq_one_letter_code
_entity_poly.pdbx_strand_id
1 'polypeptide(L)'
;MHSVWKTWEVKVAWLYVSPVKGLAIEARDHIDLGLNGVEDDRRFCLVDGVGRMLNGKRFAPMTTIGAHYEPETERLELRIADERVSGTVSVGEPIVVNIYDHDAPGHLVEGPWTAALSEELGQVVRLVRFDEAGHGHDRADEHAGATLLSLASLERLAEEGGVAKPVDPRRFRMLIGIDGATAHEEDGWLGKRVRVGKAVVIPWGNVGRCRVTTLDPNTGTRDFDTLEVLARYRREVPSTEPLSFGVWARVDEAGRVALGDDIAVLEG
;
A
#
# COMPACT_ATOMS: atom_id res chain seq x y z
N MET A 1 -21.63 -37.20 19.23
CA MET A 1 -20.53 -36.21 19.35
C MET A 1 -20.59 -35.31 18.12
N HIS A 2 -21.16 -34.11 18.28
CA HIS A 2 -21.19 -33.12 17.19
C HIS A 2 -19.84 -32.41 17.23
N SER A 3 -18.99 -32.70 16.25
CA SER A 3 -17.78 -31.94 15.97
C SER A 3 -18.20 -30.51 15.61
N VAL A 4 -18.07 -29.57 16.53
CA VAL A 4 -18.19 -28.14 16.22
C VAL A 4 -16.94 -27.79 15.45
N TRP A 5 -17.03 -27.79 14.13
CA TRP A 5 -16.04 -27.17 13.27
C TRP A 5 -16.05 -25.68 13.56
N LYS A 6 -15.00 -25.19 14.22
CA LYS A 6 -14.77 -23.77 14.42
C LYS A 6 -14.39 -23.22 13.05
N THR A 7 -15.38 -22.74 12.29
CA THR A 7 -15.12 -21.93 11.09
C THR A 7 -14.44 -20.66 11.60
N TRP A 8 -13.17 -20.53 11.35
CA TRP A 8 -12.46 -19.29 11.58
C TRP A 8 -13.09 -18.27 10.63
N GLU A 9 -13.73 -17.25 11.20
CA GLU A 9 -14.26 -16.15 10.41
C GLU A 9 -13.06 -15.33 9.93
N VAL A 10 -12.91 -15.22 8.60
CA VAL A 10 -11.86 -14.39 8.01
C VAL A 10 -12.31 -12.95 8.05
N LYS A 11 -11.48 -12.07 8.60
CA LYS A 11 -11.83 -10.67 8.86
C LYS A 11 -10.77 -9.69 8.41
N VAL A 12 -11.18 -8.44 8.24
CA VAL A 12 -10.28 -7.31 7.98
C VAL A 12 -9.49 -6.99 9.26
N ALA A 13 -8.16 -7.18 9.21
CA ALA A 13 -7.25 -6.97 10.33
C ALA A 13 -6.70 -5.54 10.40
N TRP A 14 -6.39 -4.95 9.25
CA TRP A 14 -5.96 -3.55 9.12
C TRP A 14 -6.40 -2.96 7.80
N LEU A 15 -6.46 -1.63 7.77
CA LEU A 15 -6.65 -0.84 6.57
C LEU A 15 -5.55 0.23 6.54
N TYR A 16 -4.72 0.23 5.49
CA TYR A 16 -3.58 1.12 5.37
C TYR A 16 -3.59 1.87 4.06
N VAL A 17 -3.53 3.20 4.14
CA VAL A 17 -3.38 4.09 2.99
C VAL A 17 -2.03 4.81 3.04
N SER A 18 -1.58 5.30 1.93
CA SER A 18 -0.39 6.15 1.81
C SER A 18 -0.72 7.31 0.89
N PRO A 19 -1.23 8.44 1.39
CA PRO A 19 -1.70 9.54 0.54
C PRO A 19 -0.64 10.03 -0.44
N VAL A 20 0.63 10.04 -0.02
CA VAL A 20 1.77 10.36 -0.88
C VAL A 20 2.59 9.09 -1.13
N LYS A 21 2.69 8.68 -2.38
CA LYS A 21 3.45 7.50 -2.81
C LYS A 21 4.87 7.51 -2.26
N GLY A 22 5.25 6.44 -1.57
CA GLY A 22 6.59 6.29 -0.98
C GLY A 22 6.74 6.85 0.43
N LEU A 23 5.83 7.68 0.92
CA LEU A 23 5.82 8.18 2.30
C LEU A 23 5.24 7.12 3.26
N ALA A 24 5.18 7.43 4.55
CA ALA A 24 4.69 6.52 5.60
C ALA A 24 3.25 6.07 5.34
N ILE A 25 2.91 4.94 5.91
CA ILE A 25 1.56 4.37 5.90
C ILE A 25 0.72 5.01 7.01
N GLU A 26 -0.52 5.30 6.70
CA GLU A 26 -1.55 5.74 7.63
C GLU A 26 -2.59 4.63 7.85
N ALA A 27 -2.90 4.34 9.12
CA ALA A 27 -3.96 3.40 9.47
C ALA A 27 -5.33 4.09 9.43
N ARG A 28 -6.34 3.35 8.97
CA ARG A 28 -7.74 3.79 8.90
C ARG A 28 -8.65 2.78 9.60
N ASP A 29 -9.71 3.26 10.22
CA ASP A 29 -10.76 2.40 10.78
C ASP A 29 -11.71 1.89 9.69
N HIS A 30 -11.87 2.65 8.63
CA HIS A 30 -12.62 2.28 7.42
C HIS A 30 -12.06 3.00 6.20
N ILE A 31 -12.39 2.46 5.02
CA ILE A 31 -12.12 3.05 3.71
C ILE A 31 -13.38 2.94 2.84
N ASP A 32 -13.56 3.87 1.93
CA ASP A 32 -14.51 3.74 0.82
C ASP A 32 -13.71 3.29 -0.41
N LEU A 33 -13.83 1.99 -0.73
CA LEU A 33 -13.10 1.37 -1.83
C LEU A 33 -13.88 1.58 -3.13
N GLY A 34 -13.42 2.49 -3.98
CA GLY A 34 -13.94 2.74 -5.32
C GLY A 34 -13.36 1.77 -6.34
N LEU A 35 -13.85 1.80 -7.58
CA LEU A 35 -13.36 0.93 -8.66
C LEU A 35 -11.86 1.12 -8.94
N ASN A 36 -11.35 2.34 -8.81
CA ASN A 36 -9.94 2.67 -9.01
C ASN A 36 -9.14 2.69 -7.69
N GLY A 37 -9.66 2.10 -6.62
CA GLY A 37 -9.04 2.09 -5.29
C GLY A 37 -9.62 3.13 -4.34
N VAL A 38 -8.88 3.44 -3.29
CA VAL A 38 -9.25 4.47 -2.30
C VAL A 38 -8.80 5.82 -2.83
N GLU A 39 -9.66 6.84 -2.75
CA GLU A 39 -9.43 8.14 -3.40
C GLU A 39 -8.16 8.83 -2.93
N ASP A 40 -7.86 8.76 -1.65
CA ASP A 40 -6.68 9.37 -1.05
C ASP A 40 -5.45 8.44 -1.02
N ASP A 41 -5.55 7.17 -1.43
CA ASP A 41 -4.39 6.28 -1.49
C ASP A 41 -3.53 6.58 -2.71
N ARG A 42 -2.27 6.95 -2.48
CA ARG A 42 -1.29 7.30 -3.54
C ARG A 42 -1.78 8.41 -4.48
N ARG A 43 -2.61 9.31 -3.94
CA ARG A 43 -3.12 10.47 -4.68
C ARG A 43 -2.02 11.40 -5.11
N PHE A 44 -0.91 11.39 -4.38
CA PHE A 44 0.26 12.23 -4.63
C PHE A 44 1.53 11.38 -4.81
N CYS A 45 2.54 11.98 -5.46
CA CYS A 45 3.90 11.48 -5.46
C CYS A 45 4.91 12.62 -5.34
N LEU A 46 6.16 12.26 -5.08
CA LEU A 46 7.28 13.19 -5.08
C LEU A 46 8.10 13.00 -6.36
N VAL A 47 8.51 14.11 -6.96
CA VAL A 47 9.43 14.13 -8.11
C VAL A 47 10.64 15.02 -7.82
N ASP A 48 11.75 14.71 -8.47
CA ASP A 48 12.97 15.54 -8.43
C ASP A 48 12.83 16.81 -9.29
N GLY A 49 13.89 17.63 -9.36
CA GLY A 49 13.94 18.87 -10.14
C GLY A 49 13.70 18.69 -11.64
N VAL A 50 13.85 17.48 -12.17
CA VAL A 50 13.65 17.15 -13.59
C VAL A 50 12.39 16.30 -13.84
N GLY A 51 11.53 16.13 -12.82
CA GLY A 51 10.24 15.45 -12.95
C GLY A 51 10.29 13.93 -12.80
N ARG A 52 11.40 13.33 -12.33
CA ARG A 52 11.50 11.88 -12.10
C ARG A 52 10.94 11.53 -10.73
N MET A 53 10.12 10.48 -10.67
CA MET A 53 9.53 10.00 -9.42
C MET A 53 10.61 9.58 -8.40
N LEU A 54 10.47 10.08 -7.17
CA LEU A 54 11.23 9.63 -6.01
C LEU A 54 10.54 8.41 -5.37
N ASN A 55 11.33 7.53 -4.81
CA ASN A 55 10.81 6.33 -4.13
C ASN A 55 11.71 5.90 -2.96
N GLY A 56 11.14 5.17 -2.01
CA GLY A 56 11.84 4.66 -0.83
C GLY A 56 12.96 3.66 -1.11
N LYS A 57 13.08 3.13 -2.35
CA LYS A 57 14.23 2.29 -2.73
C LYS A 57 15.53 3.08 -2.78
N ARG A 58 15.45 4.37 -3.13
CA ARG A 58 16.60 5.28 -3.26
C ARG A 58 16.72 6.24 -2.09
N PHE A 59 15.58 6.62 -1.48
CA PHE A 59 15.48 7.61 -0.41
C PHE A 59 14.73 7.01 0.76
N ALA A 60 15.43 6.21 1.59
CA ALA A 60 14.84 5.53 2.74
C ALA A 60 14.12 6.48 3.72
N PRO A 61 14.62 7.71 4.02
CA PRO A 61 13.91 8.65 4.89
C PRO A 61 12.47 8.98 4.46
N MET A 62 12.13 8.85 3.18
CA MET A 62 10.74 9.02 2.73
C MET A 62 9.75 8.13 3.50
N THR A 63 10.17 6.92 3.90
CA THR A 63 9.27 5.95 4.56
C THR A 63 8.87 6.34 5.97
N THR A 64 9.53 7.34 6.59
CA THR A 64 9.23 7.85 7.93
C THR A 64 8.43 9.15 7.93
N ILE A 65 8.33 9.82 6.78
CA ILE A 65 7.53 11.05 6.63
C ILE A 65 6.05 10.69 6.62
N GLY A 66 5.29 11.15 7.61
CA GLY A 66 3.84 10.96 7.67
C GLY A 66 3.10 11.84 6.67
N ALA A 67 1.98 11.36 6.15
CA ALA A 67 1.09 12.15 5.29
C ALA A 67 -0.37 11.85 5.64
N HIS A 68 -1.18 12.89 5.73
CA HIS A 68 -2.63 12.80 5.89
C HIS A 68 -3.29 13.74 4.87
N TYR A 69 -4.25 13.23 4.13
CA TYR A 69 -4.99 14.01 3.14
C TYR A 69 -6.50 13.84 3.34
N GLU A 70 -7.20 14.96 3.34
CA GLU A 70 -8.66 15.05 3.42
C GLU A 70 -9.20 15.50 2.06
N PRO A 71 -9.75 14.60 1.23
CA PRO A 71 -10.25 14.93 -0.11
C PRO A 71 -11.33 16.00 -0.11
N GLU A 72 -12.26 16.00 0.87
CA GLU A 72 -13.39 16.93 0.94
C GLU A 72 -12.97 18.37 1.15
N THR A 73 -11.86 18.59 1.85
CA THR A 73 -11.32 19.94 2.16
C THR A 73 -10.07 20.26 1.34
N GLU A 74 -9.61 19.30 0.55
CA GLU A 74 -8.33 19.34 -0.17
C GLU A 74 -7.14 19.69 0.75
N ARG A 75 -7.19 19.30 2.01
CA ARG A 75 -6.17 19.59 2.99
C ARG A 75 -5.14 18.47 3.08
N LEU A 76 -3.87 18.82 2.84
CA LEU A 76 -2.74 17.92 3.03
C LEU A 76 -1.91 18.35 4.23
N GLU A 77 -1.62 17.42 5.13
CA GLU A 77 -0.67 17.57 6.23
C GLU A 77 0.49 16.57 6.04
N LEU A 78 1.73 17.06 6.15
CA LEU A 78 2.92 16.23 6.27
C LEU A 78 3.49 16.34 7.68
N ARG A 79 3.98 15.23 8.20
CA ARG A 79 4.75 15.13 9.44
C ARG A 79 6.19 14.74 9.11
N ILE A 80 7.10 15.69 9.23
CA ILE A 80 8.51 15.54 8.90
C ILE A 80 9.30 15.72 10.19
N ALA A 81 9.91 14.65 10.70
CA ALA A 81 10.47 14.61 12.04
C ALA A 81 9.44 15.12 13.09
N ASP A 82 9.73 16.20 13.81
CA ASP A 82 8.85 16.77 14.83
C ASP A 82 7.96 17.91 14.29
N GLU A 83 8.08 18.25 13.01
CA GLU A 83 7.35 19.35 12.39
C GLU A 83 6.10 18.88 11.65
N ARG A 84 5.08 19.75 11.64
CA ARG A 84 3.87 19.58 10.83
C ARG A 84 3.76 20.70 9.82
N VAL A 85 3.66 20.31 8.56
CA VAL A 85 3.48 21.24 7.45
C VAL A 85 2.15 20.95 6.79
N SER A 86 1.22 21.88 6.84
CA SER A 86 -0.14 21.67 6.31
C SER A 86 -0.64 22.86 5.50
N GLY A 87 -1.53 22.58 4.56
CA GLY A 87 -2.17 23.60 3.72
C GLY A 87 -3.28 23.01 2.87
N THR A 88 -4.01 23.87 2.17
CA THR A 88 -4.95 23.47 1.11
C THR A 88 -4.16 23.23 -0.18
N VAL A 89 -4.45 22.11 -0.84
CA VAL A 89 -3.80 21.76 -2.11
C VAL A 89 -4.24 22.72 -3.21
N SER A 90 -3.28 23.38 -3.83
CA SER A 90 -3.48 24.18 -5.04
C SER A 90 -2.70 23.53 -6.18
N VAL A 91 -3.38 23.23 -7.27
CA VAL A 91 -2.76 22.61 -8.43
C VAL A 91 -2.24 23.69 -9.40
N GLY A 92 -0.99 23.50 -9.82
CA GLY A 92 -0.28 24.36 -10.74
C GLY A 92 -0.16 23.75 -12.15
N GLU A 93 1.04 23.79 -12.71
CA GLU A 93 1.31 23.29 -14.07
C GLU A 93 1.09 21.79 -14.22
N PRO A 94 0.58 21.33 -15.38
CA PRO A 94 0.43 19.92 -15.67
C PRO A 94 1.80 19.26 -15.81
N ILE A 95 1.87 17.98 -15.41
CA ILE A 95 3.05 17.14 -15.53
C ILE A 95 2.62 15.70 -15.79
N VAL A 96 3.42 14.96 -16.54
CA VAL A 96 3.26 13.50 -16.67
C VAL A 96 4.40 12.84 -15.89
N VAL A 97 4.06 11.94 -14.98
CA VAL A 97 5.03 11.21 -14.17
C VAL A 97 5.05 9.75 -14.60
N ASN A 98 6.24 9.25 -14.93
CA ASN A 98 6.41 7.83 -15.21
C ASN A 98 6.42 7.03 -13.91
N ILE A 99 5.42 6.15 -13.74
CA ILE A 99 5.28 5.22 -12.62
C ILE A 99 5.68 3.83 -13.12
N TYR A 100 6.97 3.54 -13.10
CA TYR A 100 7.59 2.29 -13.55
C TYR A 100 7.31 1.96 -15.02
N ASP A 101 6.16 1.40 -15.36
CA ASP A 101 5.78 0.88 -16.66
C ASP A 101 4.66 1.69 -17.37
N HIS A 102 4.12 2.71 -16.69
CA HIS A 102 3.08 3.57 -17.25
C HIS A 102 3.29 5.06 -16.93
N ASP A 103 2.69 5.89 -17.72
CA ASP A 103 2.67 7.34 -17.55
C ASP A 103 1.38 7.76 -16.86
N ALA A 104 1.50 8.53 -15.78
CA ALA A 104 0.39 9.03 -14.98
C ALA A 104 0.31 10.56 -15.11
N PRO A 105 -0.80 11.11 -15.64
CA PRO A 105 -1.03 12.54 -15.68
C PRO A 105 -1.33 13.10 -14.29
N GLY A 106 -0.93 14.35 -14.09
CA GLY A 106 -1.15 15.05 -12.84
C GLY A 106 -0.70 16.51 -12.93
N HIS A 107 -0.70 17.18 -11.80
CA HIS A 107 -0.32 18.58 -11.68
C HIS A 107 0.67 18.78 -10.53
N LEU A 108 1.61 19.69 -10.72
CA LEU A 108 2.46 20.17 -9.63
C LEU A 108 1.57 20.79 -8.55
N VAL A 109 1.92 20.55 -7.28
CA VAL A 109 1.22 21.13 -6.15
C VAL A 109 1.99 22.31 -5.60
N GLU A 110 1.32 23.44 -5.52
CA GLU A 110 1.81 24.64 -4.87
C GLU A 110 1.44 24.63 -3.38
N GLY A 111 2.38 25.02 -2.53
CA GLY A 111 2.16 25.06 -1.10
C GLY A 111 3.44 24.92 -0.28
N PRO A 112 3.32 24.81 1.04
CA PRO A 112 4.47 24.85 1.95
C PRO A 112 5.32 23.58 1.94
N TRP A 113 4.85 22.48 1.38
CA TRP A 113 5.46 21.15 1.49
C TRP A 113 6.77 21.00 0.75
N THR A 114 6.89 21.67 -0.42
CA THR A 114 8.07 21.56 -1.30
C THR A 114 9.37 21.97 -0.60
N ALA A 115 9.34 23.07 0.17
CA ALA A 115 10.50 23.55 0.91
C ALA A 115 10.92 22.55 2.00
N ALA A 116 9.98 22.14 2.85
CA ALA A 116 10.22 21.19 3.95
C ALA A 116 10.70 19.83 3.45
N LEU A 117 10.07 19.29 2.39
CA LEU A 117 10.49 18.02 1.77
C LEU A 117 11.89 18.13 1.14
N SER A 118 12.21 19.26 0.51
CA SER A 118 13.52 19.49 -0.12
C SER A 118 14.63 19.55 0.92
N GLU A 119 14.36 20.20 2.06
CA GLU A 119 15.29 20.25 3.18
C GLU A 119 15.53 18.87 3.79
N GLU A 120 14.46 18.15 4.12
CA GLU A 120 14.54 16.79 4.71
C GLU A 120 15.26 15.80 3.81
N LEU A 121 14.97 15.84 2.49
CA LEU A 121 15.56 14.89 1.54
C LEU A 121 16.88 15.36 0.92
N GLY A 122 17.36 16.55 1.26
CA GLY A 122 18.64 17.11 0.83
C GLY A 122 18.76 17.35 -0.67
N GLN A 123 17.61 17.57 -1.36
CA GLN A 123 17.56 17.82 -2.81
C GLN A 123 16.27 18.53 -3.19
N VAL A 124 16.24 19.11 -4.39
CA VAL A 124 15.01 19.72 -4.92
C VAL A 124 13.94 18.63 -5.10
N VAL A 125 12.82 18.80 -4.39
CA VAL A 125 11.67 17.90 -4.44
C VAL A 125 10.44 18.72 -4.78
N ARG A 126 9.57 18.19 -5.65
CA ARG A 126 8.27 18.76 -5.94
C ARG A 126 7.19 17.74 -5.67
N LEU A 127 6.04 18.19 -5.19
CA LEU A 127 4.87 17.37 -4.97
C LEU A 127 3.99 17.40 -6.22
N VAL A 128 3.46 16.25 -6.62
CA VAL A 128 2.53 16.09 -7.74
C VAL A 128 1.25 15.46 -7.22
N ARG A 129 0.09 15.99 -7.60
CA ARG A 129 -1.22 15.38 -7.44
C ARG A 129 -1.62 14.73 -8.76
N PHE A 130 -1.94 13.45 -8.76
CA PHE A 130 -2.49 12.77 -9.93
C PHE A 130 -3.93 13.21 -10.20
N ASP A 131 -4.34 13.18 -11.47
CA ASP A 131 -5.66 13.65 -11.89
C ASP A 131 -6.78 12.74 -11.40
N GLU A 132 -6.52 11.44 -11.30
CA GLU A 132 -7.50 10.45 -10.86
C GLU A 132 -6.96 9.55 -9.76
N ALA A 133 -7.86 9.00 -8.95
CA ALA A 133 -7.54 7.93 -8.01
C ALA A 133 -7.01 6.71 -8.79
N GLY A 134 -6.04 6.01 -8.19
CA GLY A 134 -5.41 4.85 -8.82
C GLY A 134 -4.22 5.15 -9.71
N HIS A 135 -4.09 6.35 -10.31
CA HIS A 135 -2.95 6.70 -11.17
C HIS A 135 -1.59 6.58 -10.45
N GLY A 136 -1.55 6.75 -9.14
CA GLY A 136 -0.33 6.59 -8.36
C GLY A 136 0.04 5.15 -8.00
N HIS A 137 -0.75 4.15 -8.37
CA HIS A 137 -0.45 2.74 -8.10
C HIS A 137 0.70 2.25 -9.00
N ASP A 138 1.34 1.13 -8.61
CA ASP A 138 2.46 0.56 -9.36
C ASP A 138 2.02 -0.19 -10.62
N ARG A 139 0.72 -0.42 -10.79
CA ARG A 139 0.13 -1.19 -11.89
C ARG A 139 -0.80 -0.32 -12.71
N ALA A 140 -0.66 -0.43 -14.03
CA ALA A 140 -1.50 0.25 -15.00
C ALA A 140 -2.83 -0.48 -15.29
N ASP A 141 -3.10 -1.58 -14.59
CA ASP A 141 -4.32 -2.36 -14.81
C ASP A 141 -5.58 -1.57 -14.41
N GLU A 142 -6.59 -1.65 -15.25
CA GLU A 142 -7.89 -1.07 -14.98
C GLU A 142 -8.48 -1.67 -13.68
N HIS A 143 -8.94 -0.80 -12.79
CA HIS A 143 -9.49 -1.17 -11.48
C HIS A 143 -8.52 -1.90 -10.52
N ALA A 144 -7.20 -1.86 -10.74
CA ALA A 144 -6.20 -2.43 -9.84
C ALA A 144 -6.05 -1.61 -8.55
N GLY A 145 -7.12 -1.53 -7.75
CA GLY A 145 -7.24 -0.60 -6.62
C GLY A 145 -7.08 -1.22 -5.23
N ALA A 146 -6.87 -2.53 -5.10
CA ALA A 146 -6.76 -3.19 -3.81
C ALA A 146 -5.54 -4.10 -3.70
N THR A 147 -5.05 -4.30 -2.47
CA THR A 147 -3.99 -5.27 -2.14
C THR A 147 -4.30 -5.94 -0.82
N LEU A 148 -4.09 -7.26 -0.73
CA LEU A 148 -4.45 -8.08 0.43
C LEU A 148 -3.25 -8.89 0.92
N LEU A 149 -3.12 -9.02 2.24
CA LEU A 149 -2.06 -9.80 2.89
C LEU A 149 -2.55 -10.33 4.25
N SER A 150 -2.35 -11.62 4.52
CA SER A 150 -2.78 -12.22 5.78
C SER A 150 -1.77 -12.03 6.91
N LEU A 151 -2.28 -11.94 8.15
CA LEU A 151 -1.46 -11.96 9.38
C LEU A 151 -0.67 -13.25 9.48
N ALA A 152 -1.28 -14.38 9.17
CA ALA A 152 -0.60 -15.68 9.20
C ALA A 152 0.58 -15.74 8.22
N SER A 153 0.52 -15.04 7.06
CA SER A 153 1.65 -14.90 6.15
C SER A 153 2.80 -14.13 6.80
N LEU A 154 2.50 -13.07 7.55
CA LEU A 154 3.52 -12.30 8.30
C LEU A 154 4.15 -13.13 9.44
N GLU A 155 3.35 -13.91 10.15
CA GLU A 155 3.82 -14.84 11.17
C GLU A 155 4.75 -15.90 10.55
N ARG A 156 4.34 -16.49 9.43
CA ARG A 156 5.19 -17.43 8.68
C ARG A 156 6.50 -16.79 8.22
N LEU A 157 6.47 -15.56 7.74
CA LEU A 157 7.67 -14.84 7.35
C LEU A 157 8.61 -14.60 8.56
N ALA A 158 8.05 -14.30 9.73
CA ALA A 158 8.81 -14.14 10.98
C ALA A 158 9.49 -15.46 11.40
N GLU A 159 8.75 -16.58 11.38
CA GLU A 159 9.27 -17.92 11.67
C GLU A 159 10.43 -18.28 10.74
N GLU A 160 10.24 -18.14 9.41
CA GLU A 160 11.27 -18.41 8.41
C GLU A 160 12.48 -17.49 8.52
N GLY A 161 12.26 -16.28 9.01
CA GLY A 161 13.31 -15.29 9.30
C GLY A 161 14.00 -15.48 10.65
N GLY A 162 13.51 -16.39 11.49
CA GLY A 162 14.05 -16.64 12.83
C GLY A 162 13.89 -15.46 13.79
N VAL A 163 12.86 -14.60 13.61
CA VAL A 163 12.60 -13.46 14.49
C VAL A 163 11.45 -13.76 15.44
N ALA A 164 11.61 -13.39 16.73
CA ALA A 164 10.64 -13.68 17.78
C ALA A 164 9.41 -12.77 17.78
N LYS A 165 9.44 -11.67 17.04
CA LYS A 165 8.34 -10.69 16.95
C LYS A 165 7.67 -10.76 15.58
N PRO A 166 6.36 -10.53 15.49
CA PRO A 166 5.69 -10.39 14.20
C PRO A 166 6.38 -9.33 13.33
N VAL A 167 6.49 -9.60 12.04
CA VAL A 167 7.01 -8.64 11.07
C VAL A 167 5.98 -7.53 10.89
N ASP A 168 6.40 -6.28 11.03
CA ASP A 168 5.50 -5.12 10.89
C ASP A 168 4.84 -5.09 9.51
N PRO A 169 3.50 -5.16 9.40
CA PRO A 169 2.79 -5.20 8.13
C PRO A 169 2.99 -3.95 7.28
N ARG A 170 3.29 -2.80 7.90
CA ARG A 170 3.51 -1.53 7.19
C ARG A 170 4.67 -1.59 6.19
N ARG A 171 5.65 -2.50 6.38
CA ARG A 171 6.75 -2.75 5.42
C ARG A 171 6.25 -3.12 4.03
N PHE A 172 5.13 -3.84 3.98
CA PHE A 172 4.57 -4.37 2.73
C PHE A 172 3.62 -3.40 2.04
N ARG A 173 3.17 -2.35 2.73
CA ARG A 173 2.36 -1.27 2.17
C ARG A 173 1.08 -1.78 1.50
N MET A 174 0.47 -2.83 2.12
CA MET A 174 -0.75 -3.46 1.65
C MET A 174 -1.97 -2.77 2.25
N LEU A 175 -2.97 -2.52 1.40
CA LEU A 175 -4.19 -1.79 1.77
C LEU A 175 -5.00 -2.53 2.82
N ILE A 176 -5.24 -3.84 2.63
CA ILE A 176 -6.15 -4.66 3.43
C ILE A 176 -5.37 -5.80 4.09
N GLY A 177 -5.45 -5.88 5.41
CA GLY A 177 -4.97 -7.00 6.19
C GLY A 177 -6.05 -8.03 6.43
N ILE A 178 -5.66 -9.29 6.49
CA ILE A 178 -6.56 -10.43 6.67
C ILE A 178 -6.20 -11.15 7.96
N ASP A 179 -7.16 -11.34 8.85
CA ASP A 179 -7.08 -12.23 10.02
C ASP A 179 -7.95 -13.47 9.82
N GLY A 180 -7.61 -14.56 10.48
CA GLY A 180 -8.36 -15.82 10.42
C GLY A 180 -8.07 -16.70 9.20
N ALA A 181 -7.34 -16.23 8.21
CA ALA A 181 -6.85 -17.03 7.08
C ALA A 181 -5.57 -17.80 7.45
N THR A 182 -5.27 -18.89 6.76
CA THR A 182 -3.98 -19.57 6.85
C THR A 182 -2.88 -18.81 6.10
N ALA A 183 -1.62 -19.12 6.37
CA ALA A 183 -0.49 -18.46 5.70
C ALA A 183 -0.56 -18.66 4.18
N HIS A 184 -0.52 -17.54 3.43
CA HIS A 184 -0.59 -17.47 1.97
C HIS A 184 -1.91 -17.98 1.35
N GLU A 185 -2.98 -18.07 2.14
CA GLU A 185 -4.28 -18.49 1.62
C GLU A 185 -4.79 -17.57 0.52
N GLU A 186 -4.46 -16.28 0.62
CA GLU A 186 -4.78 -15.26 -0.38
C GLU A 186 -4.23 -15.58 -1.78
N ASP A 187 -3.15 -16.34 -1.90
CA ASP A 187 -2.62 -16.79 -3.20
C ASP A 187 -3.61 -17.73 -3.92
N GLY A 188 -4.38 -18.49 -3.16
CA GLY A 188 -5.42 -19.39 -3.69
C GLY A 188 -6.71 -18.70 -4.12
N TRP A 189 -6.80 -17.36 -3.93
CA TRP A 189 -7.99 -16.58 -4.30
C TRP A 189 -7.89 -15.94 -5.69
N LEU A 190 -6.78 -16.12 -6.40
CA LEU A 190 -6.61 -15.56 -7.74
C LEU A 190 -7.74 -15.96 -8.68
N GLY A 191 -8.34 -14.97 -9.35
CA GLY A 191 -9.47 -15.13 -10.27
C GLY A 191 -10.83 -15.36 -9.61
N LYS A 192 -10.90 -15.43 -8.28
CA LYS A 192 -12.17 -15.62 -7.55
C LYS A 192 -12.72 -14.28 -7.10
N ARG A 193 -14.06 -14.17 -7.03
CA ARG A 193 -14.71 -13.02 -6.40
C ARG A 193 -14.58 -13.15 -4.87
N VAL A 194 -14.07 -12.14 -4.23
CA VAL A 194 -13.88 -12.08 -2.77
C VAL A 194 -14.62 -10.87 -2.22
N ARG A 195 -15.63 -11.10 -1.39
CA ARG A 195 -16.30 -10.04 -0.65
C ARG A 195 -15.40 -9.61 0.50
N VAL A 196 -15.21 -8.29 0.63
CA VAL A 196 -14.48 -7.65 1.73
C VAL A 196 -15.36 -6.52 2.26
N GLY A 197 -16.00 -6.73 3.41
CA GLY A 197 -17.04 -5.83 3.89
C GLY A 197 -18.18 -5.67 2.90
N LYS A 198 -18.40 -4.45 2.39
CA LYS A 198 -19.42 -4.15 1.37
C LYS A 198 -18.87 -4.13 -0.05
N ALA A 199 -17.56 -4.24 -0.24
CA ALA A 199 -16.93 -4.29 -1.55
C ALA A 199 -16.74 -5.74 -2.02
N VAL A 200 -16.58 -5.92 -3.33
CA VAL A 200 -16.15 -7.18 -3.95
C VAL A 200 -14.87 -6.91 -4.75
N VAL A 201 -13.86 -7.72 -4.51
CA VAL A 201 -12.59 -7.65 -5.24
C VAL A 201 -12.29 -8.98 -5.93
N ILE A 202 -11.49 -8.95 -6.98
CA ILE A 202 -10.98 -10.14 -7.67
C ILE A 202 -9.45 -10.09 -7.58
N PRO A 203 -8.81 -10.88 -6.69
CA PRO A 203 -7.38 -11.04 -6.69
C PRO A 203 -6.92 -11.49 -8.08
N TRP A 204 -5.94 -10.79 -8.67
CA TRP A 204 -5.55 -10.97 -10.07
C TRP A 204 -4.11 -11.41 -10.23
N GLY A 205 -3.26 -11.05 -9.28
CA GLY A 205 -1.87 -11.47 -9.28
C GLY A 205 -1.19 -11.28 -7.93
N ASN A 206 -0.03 -11.89 -7.80
CA ASN A 206 0.78 -11.75 -6.60
C ASN A 206 1.55 -10.42 -6.62
N VAL A 207 1.94 -9.93 -5.45
CA VAL A 207 2.76 -8.72 -5.32
C VAL A 207 4.22 -9.11 -5.10
N GLY A 208 5.06 -8.88 -6.11
CA GLY A 208 6.51 -9.03 -6.01
C GLY A 208 7.11 -8.01 -5.04
N ARG A 209 8.12 -8.42 -4.28
CA ARG A 209 8.70 -7.59 -3.24
C ARG A 209 10.04 -7.00 -3.61
N CYS A 210 10.30 -5.80 -3.12
CA CYS A 210 11.52 -5.06 -3.35
C CYS A 210 12.17 -4.62 -2.04
N ARG A 211 13.38 -4.06 -2.11
CA ARG A 211 14.16 -3.67 -0.94
C ARG A 211 13.47 -2.73 0.07
N VAL A 212 12.40 -2.03 -0.30
CA VAL A 212 11.65 -1.19 0.65
C VAL A 212 11.11 -2.02 1.82
N THR A 213 10.74 -3.28 1.59
CA THR A 213 10.26 -4.18 2.65
C THR A 213 11.31 -4.54 3.70
N THR A 214 12.59 -4.31 3.41
CA THR A 214 13.68 -4.54 4.38
C THR A 214 13.88 -3.39 5.36
N LEU A 215 13.19 -2.26 5.15
CA LEU A 215 13.29 -1.08 5.99
C LEU A 215 12.31 -1.14 7.16
N ASP A 216 12.76 -0.77 8.35
CA ASP A 216 11.86 -0.51 9.48
C ASP A 216 11.00 0.72 9.18
N PRO A 217 9.66 0.63 9.25
CA PRO A 217 8.78 1.74 8.88
C PRO A 217 8.82 2.92 9.86
N ASN A 218 9.43 2.77 11.05
CA ASN A 218 9.56 3.86 12.01
C ASN A 218 10.88 4.61 11.87
N THR A 219 11.95 3.92 11.44
CA THR A 219 13.31 4.49 11.39
C THR A 219 13.86 4.64 9.98
N GLY A 220 13.25 4.00 8.98
CA GLY A 220 13.76 3.96 7.61
C GLY A 220 15.07 3.16 7.47
N THR A 221 15.54 2.50 8.53
CA THR A 221 16.81 1.73 8.50
C THR A 221 16.54 0.28 8.11
N ARG A 222 17.50 -0.36 7.46
CA ARG A 222 17.43 -1.79 7.16
C ARG A 222 17.67 -2.60 8.42
N ASP A 223 16.70 -3.41 8.83
CA ASP A 223 16.75 -4.21 10.06
C ASP A 223 16.33 -5.68 9.86
N PHE A 224 15.63 -6.01 8.74
CA PHE A 224 15.17 -7.37 8.45
C PHE A 224 15.24 -7.66 6.95
N ASP A 225 15.94 -8.74 6.56
CA ASP A 225 16.12 -9.10 5.15
C ASP A 225 14.94 -9.92 4.60
N THR A 226 13.80 -9.24 4.43
CA THR A 226 12.58 -9.85 3.90
C THR A 226 12.82 -10.56 2.57
N LEU A 227 13.68 -10.02 1.70
CA LEU A 227 13.90 -10.58 0.36
C LEU A 227 14.68 -11.90 0.42
N GLU A 228 15.68 -11.98 1.29
CA GLU A 228 16.43 -13.22 1.49
C GLU A 228 15.53 -14.32 2.08
N VAL A 229 14.72 -13.96 3.09
CA VAL A 229 13.78 -14.91 3.70
C VAL A 229 12.79 -15.42 2.66
N LEU A 230 12.15 -14.53 1.89
CA LEU A 230 11.22 -14.93 0.81
C LEU A 230 11.91 -15.80 -0.25
N ALA A 231 13.15 -15.47 -0.62
CA ALA A 231 13.90 -16.26 -1.60
C ALA A 231 14.20 -17.69 -1.12
N ARG A 232 14.25 -17.95 0.20
CA ARG A 232 14.47 -19.28 0.75
C ARG A 232 13.25 -20.17 0.64
N TYR A 233 12.05 -19.68 1.02
CA TYR A 233 10.89 -20.55 1.14
C TYR A 233 9.81 -20.31 0.07
N ARG A 234 9.88 -19.22 -0.71
CA ARG A 234 8.88 -18.90 -1.75
C ARG A 234 9.42 -18.90 -3.18
N ARG A 235 10.70 -19.19 -3.39
CA ARG A 235 11.32 -19.16 -4.74
C ARG A 235 10.60 -20.05 -5.75
N GLU A 236 10.14 -21.22 -5.32
CA GLU A 236 9.54 -22.23 -6.19
C GLU A 236 8.00 -22.20 -6.18
N VAL A 237 7.41 -21.26 -5.44
CA VAL A 237 5.95 -21.10 -5.43
C VAL A 237 5.51 -20.50 -6.75
N PRO A 238 4.55 -21.13 -7.46
CA PRO A 238 3.97 -20.55 -8.66
C PRO A 238 3.42 -19.15 -8.37
N SER A 239 3.86 -18.15 -9.12
CA SER A 239 3.54 -16.76 -8.85
C SER A 239 3.63 -15.93 -10.11
N THR A 240 2.81 -14.89 -10.20
CA THR A 240 2.83 -13.92 -11.30
C THR A 240 4.02 -12.98 -11.23
N GLU A 241 4.65 -12.83 -10.05
CA GLU A 241 5.83 -11.98 -9.83
C GLU A 241 6.85 -12.68 -8.90
N PRO A 242 8.16 -12.43 -9.07
CA PRO A 242 9.19 -13.02 -8.23
C PRO A 242 9.12 -12.51 -6.79
N LEU A 243 9.56 -13.34 -5.83
CA LEU A 243 9.55 -13.03 -4.40
C LEU A 243 8.19 -12.51 -3.92
N SER A 244 7.14 -13.20 -4.34
CA SER A 244 5.75 -12.79 -4.09
C SER A 244 5.36 -12.88 -2.62
N PHE A 245 4.58 -11.89 -2.15
CA PHE A 245 4.04 -11.87 -0.79
C PHE A 245 2.77 -11.02 -0.73
N GLY A 246 1.62 -11.67 -0.61
CA GLY A 246 0.29 -11.10 -0.77
C GLY A 246 -0.12 -10.90 -2.23
N VAL A 247 -1.33 -10.45 -2.45
CA VAL A 247 -1.97 -10.33 -3.77
C VAL A 247 -2.45 -8.91 -4.04
N TRP A 248 -2.46 -8.51 -5.30
CA TRP A 248 -3.19 -7.35 -5.77
C TRP A 248 -4.50 -7.79 -6.42
N ALA A 249 -5.49 -6.92 -6.37
CA ALA A 249 -6.84 -7.22 -6.80
C ALA A 249 -7.45 -6.06 -7.60
N ARG A 250 -8.30 -6.40 -8.56
CA ARG A 250 -9.23 -5.48 -9.20
C ARG A 250 -10.46 -5.33 -8.32
N VAL A 251 -11.04 -4.13 -8.31
CA VAL A 251 -12.31 -3.90 -7.62
C VAL A 251 -13.46 -4.18 -8.60
N ASP A 252 -14.27 -5.17 -8.26
CA ASP A 252 -15.43 -5.58 -9.06
C ASP A 252 -16.69 -4.80 -8.65
N GLU A 253 -16.90 -4.63 -7.35
CA GLU A 253 -17.99 -3.84 -6.78
C GLU A 253 -17.41 -2.89 -5.71
N ALA A 254 -17.65 -1.60 -5.90
CA ALA A 254 -17.25 -0.58 -4.93
C ALA A 254 -18.06 -0.71 -3.62
N GLY A 255 -17.43 -0.38 -2.49
CA GLY A 255 -18.13 -0.42 -1.21
C GLY A 255 -17.26 -0.01 -0.04
N ARG A 256 -17.90 0.27 1.10
CA ARG A 256 -17.20 0.54 2.35
C ARG A 256 -16.62 -0.73 2.95
N VAL A 257 -15.39 -0.65 3.40
CA VAL A 257 -14.67 -1.69 4.14
C VAL A 257 -14.23 -1.10 5.49
N ALA A 258 -14.51 -1.79 6.59
CA ALA A 258 -14.14 -1.39 7.94
C ALA A 258 -13.33 -2.48 8.65
N LEU A 259 -12.59 -2.10 9.69
CA LEU A 259 -11.91 -3.05 10.57
C LEU A 259 -12.91 -4.05 11.16
N GLY A 260 -12.55 -5.33 11.14
CA GLY A 260 -13.39 -6.43 11.62
C GLY A 260 -14.50 -6.88 10.67
N ASP A 261 -14.66 -6.25 9.50
CA ASP A 261 -15.59 -6.71 8.47
C ASP A 261 -15.22 -8.12 7.98
N ASP A 262 -16.24 -8.88 7.58
CA ASP A 262 -16.07 -10.23 7.05
C ASP A 262 -15.40 -10.23 5.67
N ILE A 263 -14.53 -11.23 5.47
CA ILE A 263 -13.94 -11.55 4.17
C ILE A 263 -14.44 -12.95 3.77
N ALA A 264 -14.97 -13.10 2.56
CA ALA A 264 -15.47 -14.37 2.08
C ALA A 264 -15.23 -14.56 0.58
N VAL A 265 -14.67 -15.70 0.20
CA VAL A 265 -14.65 -16.13 -1.21
C VAL A 265 -16.07 -16.49 -1.62
N LEU A 266 -16.57 -15.85 -2.67
CA LEU A 266 -17.91 -16.09 -3.18
C LEU A 266 -17.89 -17.31 -4.11
N GLU A 267 -18.88 -18.19 -3.95
CA GLU A 267 -19.09 -19.27 -4.92
C GLU A 267 -19.54 -18.66 -6.25
N GLY A 268 -18.92 -19.07 -7.34
CA GLY A 268 -19.23 -18.61 -8.70
C GLY A 268 -20.46 -19.30 -9.29
#